data_2898647dd927fa808425a8673b3be38f
#
_entry.id   2898647dd927fa808425a8673b3be38f
#
_cell.length_a   1.000
_cell.length_b   1.000
_cell.length_c   1.000
_cell.angle_alpha   90.00
_cell.angle_beta   90.00
_cell.angle_gamma   90.00
#
_symmetry.space_group_name_H-M   'P 1'
#
loop_
_entity.id
_entity.type
_entity.pdbx_description
1 polymer ?
#
loop_
_entity_poly.entity_id
_entity_poly.type
_entity_poly.pdbx_seq_one_letter_code
_entity_poly.pdbx_strand_id
1 'polypeptide(L)'
;MDAVTLLTTTRSVRRKLDLDRPVPKAVLEDCVRIAQQAPAAGTLLAAQRWVVVLDPAIRKEIAAVTREAAEEAWRKYAHLVDHRMAASARYLVERLDQVPALVLPCMPGPVPTGDGELSAYYGSIYPSIWSFQLALRAHGLGSSLCSYHLGGREAEVARILGIPDDVAQIGLLAVAYSTQREFSPASRPPVGEVLSFDGWTQQ
;
A
#
# COMPACT_ATOMS: atom_id res chain seq x y z
N MET A 1 -8.32 16.82 -12.00
CA MET A 1 -8.04 17.10 -10.57
C MET A 1 -6.66 17.76 -10.54
N ASP A 2 -6.52 18.91 -9.90
CA ASP A 2 -5.23 19.56 -9.75
C ASP A 2 -4.35 18.83 -8.71
N ALA A 3 -3.04 19.15 -8.71
CA ALA A 3 -2.07 18.44 -7.89
C ALA A 3 -2.32 18.61 -6.38
N VAL A 4 -2.72 19.81 -5.93
CA VAL A 4 -2.98 20.08 -4.51
C VAL A 4 -4.17 19.27 -4.03
N THR A 5 -5.27 19.29 -4.78
CA THR A 5 -6.46 18.48 -4.49
C THR A 5 -6.11 16.98 -4.45
N LEU A 6 -5.34 16.48 -5.43
CA LEU A 6 -4.93 15.09 -5.47
C LEU A 6 -4.14 14.70 -4.23
N LEU A 7 -3.12 15.48 -3.85
CA LEU A 7 -2.24 15.22 -2.72
C LEU A 7 -2.95 15.33 -1.37
N THR A 8 -3.85 16.31 -1.21
CA THR A 8 -4.50 16.55 0.07
C THR A 8 -5.71 15.67 0.33
N THR A 9 -6.33 15.08 -0.70
CA THR A 9 -7.56 14.29 -0.58
C THR A 9 -7.39 12.81 -0.87
N THR A 10 -6.22 12.33 -1.32
CA THR A 10 -5.98 10.89 -1.48
C THR A 10 -5.87 10.21 -0.13
N ARG A 11 -6.58 9.09 0.03
CA ARG A 11 -6.79 8.39 1.29
C ARG A 11 -6.70 6.89 1.11
N SER A 12 -6.43 6.18 2.20
CA SER A 12 -6.73 4.74 2.27
C SER A 12 -8.24 4.51 2.18
N VAL A 13 -8.68 3.89 1.11
CA VAL A 13 -10.09 3.53 0.87
C VAL A 13 -10.29 2.06 1.20
N ARG A 14 -11.20 1.76 2.13
CA ARG A 14 -11.47 0.39 2.60
C ARG A 14 -12.93 -0.01 2.43
N ARG A 15 -13.87 0.79 2.99
CA ARG A 15 -15.32 0.52 2.97
C ARG A 15 -16.02 0.97 1.69
N LYS A 16 -15.36 1.80 0.90
CA LYS A 16 -15.92 2.42 -0.31
C LYS A 16 -15.23 1.90 -1.59
N LEU A 17 -14.73 0.68 -1.54
CA LEU A 17 -14.27 -0.06 -2.70
C LEU A 17 -15.47 -0.75 -3.36
N ASP A 18 -15.59 -0.64 -4.68
CA ASP A 18 -16.54 -1.36 -5.51
C ASP A 18 -15.99 -2.77 -5.75
N LEU A 19 -16.55 -3.74 -5.06
CA LEU A 19 -16.07 -5.12 -5.09
C LEU A 19 -16.54 -5.91 -6.32
N ASP A 20 -17.52 -5.40 -7.03
CA ASP A 20 -18.15 -6.09 -8.16
C ASP A 20 -17.55 -5.65 -9.51
N ARG A 21 -16.99 -4.46 -9.57
CA ARG A 21 -16.46 -3.89 -10.81
C ARG A 21 -15.01 -4.30 -11.05
N PRO A 22 -14.70 -5.06 -12.14
CA PRO A 22 -13.33 -5.45 -12.45
C PRO A 22 -12.45 -4.24 -12.77
N VAL A 23 -11.16 -4.35 -12.43
CA VAL A 23 -10.15 -3.34 -12.78
C VAL A 23 -9.41 -3.80 -14.03
N PRO A 24 -9.43 -3.02 -15.13
CA PRO A 24 -8.74 -3.38 -16.37
C PRO A 24 -7.22 -3.41 -16.18
N LYS A 25 -6.55 -4.41 -16.77
CA LYS A 25 -5.07 -4.53 -16.75
C LYS A 25 -4.40 -3.25 -17.24
N ALA A 26 -4.86 -2.67 -18.34
CA ALA A 26 -4.30 -1.46 -18.92
C ALA A 26 -4.29 -0.26 -17.95
N VAL A 27 -5.29 -0.14 -17.08
CA VAL A 27 -5.33 0.92 -16.05
C VAL A 27 -4.25 0.68 -15.00
N LEU A 28 -4.05 -0.56 -14.56
CA LEU A 28 -3.00 -0.91 -13.59
C LEU A 28 -1.60 -0.74 -14.18
N GLU A 29 -1.41 -1.12 -15.46
CA GLU A 29 -0.16 -0.89 -16.19
C GLU A 29 0.17 0.60 -16.31
N ASP A 30 -0.83 1.44 -16.61
CA ASP A 30 -0.66 2.89 -16.65
C ASP A 30 -0.28 3.46 -15.28
N CYS A 31 -0.95 3.03 -14.22
CA CYS A 31 -0.63 3.45 -12.86
C CYS A 31 0.80 3.02 -12.44
N VAL A 32 1.26 1.83 -12.81
CA VAL A 32 2.64 1.39 -12.58
C VAL A 32 3.63 2.23 -13.37
N ARG A 33 3.32 2.54 -14.64
CA ARG A 33 4.18 3.40 -15.49
C ARG A 33 4.34 4.79 -14.88
N ILE A 34 3.28 5.36 -14.32
CA ILE A 34 3.34 6.64 -13.59
C ILE A 34 4.18 6.48 -12.31
N ALA A 35 3.96 5.41 -11.56
CA ALA A 35 4.70 5.13 -10.32
C ALA A 35 6.21 5.03 -10.52
N GLN A 36 6.65 4.50 -11.67
CA GLN A 36 8.08 4.39 -12.03
C GLN A 36 8.78 5.75 -12.21
N GLN A 37 8.04 6.85 -12.32
CA GLN A 37 8.60 8.21 -12.39
C GLN A 37 8.99 8.78 -11.02
N ALA A 38 8.65 8.09 -9.93
CA ALA A 38 9.04 8.52 -8.59
C ALA A 38 10.56 8.45 -8.41
N PRO A 39 11.15 9.40 -7.65
CA PRO A 39 12.58 9.39 -7.38
C PRO A 39 12.99 8.14 -6.58
N ALA A 40 14.20 7.66 -6.84
CA ALA A 40 14.81 6.54 -6.13
C ALA A 40 16.33 6.77 -6.01
N ALA A 41 16.98 6.09 -5.08
CA ALA A 41 18.43 6.06 -5.01
C ALA A 41 19.01 5.50 -6.34
N GLY A 42 20.11 6.08 -6.83
CA GLY A 42 20.62 5.79 -8.18
C GLY A 42 20.84 4.30 -8.47
N THR A 43 21.30 3.55 -7.50
CA THR A 43 21.48 2.08 -7.59
C THR A 43 20.17 1.29 -7.62
N LEU A 44 19.05 1.90 -7.27
CA LEU A 44 17.73 1.28 -7.12
C LEU A 44 16.69 1.80 -8.13
N LEU A 45 17.09 2.65 -9.10
CA LEU A 45 16.17 3.27 -10.06
C LEU A 45 15.33 2.27 -10.87
N ALA A 46 15.89 1.11 -11.20
CA ALA A 46 15.21 0.06 -11.98
C ALA A 46 14.88 -1.19 -11.15
N ALA A 47 15.02 -1.11 -9.83
CA ALA A 47 14.94 -2.26 -8.94
C ALA A 47 13.51 -2.73 -8.67
N GLN A 48 12.56 -1.81 -8.64
CA GLN A 48 11.18 -2.12 -8.26
C GLN A 48 10.52 -3.14 -9.20
N ARG A 49 9.72 -4.02 -8.60
CA ARG A 49 8.88 -5.01 -9.30
C ARG A 49 7.47 -4.93 -8.74
N TRP A 50 6.50 -5.26 -9.57
CA TRP A 50 5.09 -5.17 -9.22
C TRP A 50 4.40 -6.47 -9.60
N VAL A 51 3.78 -7.15 -8.64
CA VAL A 51 2.95 -8.32 -8.90
C VAL A 51 1.49 -7.90 -8.79
N VAL A 52 0.75 -8.07 -9.87
CA VAL A 52 -0.69 -7.75 -9.93
C VAL A 52 -1.48 -9.05 -9.97
N VAL A 53 -2.38 -9.24 -9.04
CA VAL A 53 -3.19 -10.44 -8.88
C VAL A 53 -4.64 -10.11 -9.20
N LEU A 54 -5.14 -10.65 -10.31
CA LEU A 54 -6.53 -10.51 -10.77
C LEU A 54 -7.29 -11.84 -10.69
N ASP A 55 -6.58 -12.96 -10.67
CA ASP A 55 -7.17 -14.30 -10.56
C ASP A 55 -7.89 -14.48 -9.22
N PRO A 56 -9.20 -14.83 -9.21
CA PRO A 56 -9.96 -14.95 -7.98
C PRO A 56 -9.47 -16.06 -7.04
N ALA A 57 -8.94 -17.17 -7.57
CA ALA A 57 -8.44 -18.28 -6.76
C ALA A 57 -7.16 -17.84 -6.03
N ILE A 58 -6.23 -17.22 -6.74
CA ILE A 58 -4.98 -16.70 -6.15
C ILE A 58 -5.29 -15.58 -5.12
N ARG A 59 -6.22 -14.66 -5.43
CA ARG A 59 -6.66 -13.63 -4.47
C ARG A 59 -7.21 -14.24 -3.18
N LYS A 60 -7.99 -15.32 -3.29
CA LYS A 60 -8.56 -16.03 -2.13
C LYS A 60 -7.47 -16.63 -1.25
N GLU A 61 -6.44 -17.23 -1.83
CA GLU A 61 -5.30 -17.78 -1.08
C GLU A 61 -4.53 -16.70 -0.34
N ILE A 62 -4.18 -15.60 -1.03
CA ILE A 62 -3.48 -14.46 -0.41
C ILE A 62 -4.33 -13.83 0.69
N ALA A 63 -5.64 -13.70 0.48
CA ALA A 63 -6.55 -13.14 1.48
C ALA A 63 -6.62 -14.02 2.74
N ALA A 64 -6.57 -15.35 2.60
CA ALA A 64 -6.55 -16.27 3.74
C ALA A 64 -5.30 -16.05 4.59
N VAL A 65 -4.11 -16.06 3.98
CA VAL A 65 -2.82 -15.79 4.65
C VAL A 65 -2.83 -14.40 5.32
N THR A 66 -3.30 -13.38 4.60
CA THR A 66 -3.34 -12.01 5.12
C THR A 66 -4.30 -11.88 6.30
N ARG A 67 -5.43 -12.59 6.28
CA ARG A 67 -6.42 -12.59 7.38
C ARG A 67 -5.84 -13.19 8.66
N GLU A 68 -5.19 -14.33 8.57
CA GLU A 68 -4.53 -14.97 9.72
C GLU A 68 -3.46 -14.05 10.33
N ALA A 69 -2.58 -13.49 9.49
CA ALA A 69 -1.56 -12.54 9.93
C ALA A 69 -2.17 -11.27 10.57
N ALA A 70 -3.28 -10.78 10.01
CA ALA A 70 -3.98 -9.62 10.57
C ALA A 70 -4.58 -9.92 11.94
N GLU A 71 -5.15 -11.10 12.16
CA GLU A 71 -5.68 -11.49 13.46
C GLU A 71 -4.59 -11.57 14.52
N GLU A 72 -3.41 -12.07 14.19
CA GLU A 72 -2.24 -12.07 15.08
C GLU A 72 -1.80 -10.65 15.42
N ALA A 73 -1.70 -9.77 14.43
CA ALA A 73 -1.35 -8.37 14.62
C ALA A 73 -2.39 -7.62 15.47
N TRP A 74 -3.69 -7.89 15.28
CA TRP A 74 -4.75 -7.25 16.07
C TRP A 74 -4.75 -7.71 17.53
N ARG A 75 -4.49 -8.98 17.81
CA ARG A 75 -4.31 -9.44 19.19
C ARG A 75 -3.19 -8.69 19.91
N LYS A 76 -2.13 -8.34 19.18
CA LYS A 76 -0.95 -7.67 19.74
C LYS A 76 -1.10 -6.15 19.82
N TYR A 77 -1.72 -5.50 18.82
CA TYR A 77 -1.63 -4.05 18.62
C TYR A 77 -2.97 -3.31 18.60
N ALA A 78 -4.13 -4.00 18.71
CA ALA A 78 -5.44 -3.34 18.59
C ALA A 78 -5.67 -2.23 19.63
N HIS A 79 -5.06 -2.35 20.80
CA HIS A 79 -5.15 -1.36 21.88
C HIS A 79 -4.44 -0.03 21.57
N LEU A 80 -3.56 -0.01 20.56
CA LEU A 80 -2.80 1.17 20.12
C LEU A 80 -3.50 1.92 18.97
N VAL A 81 -4.58 1.37 18.42
CA VAL A 81 -5.23 1.88 17.20
C VAL A 81 -6.62 2.41 17.54
N ASP A 82 -6.96 3.57 16.97
CA ASP A 82 -8.32 4.11 17.06
C ASP A 82 -9.37 3.07 16.61
N HIS A 83 -10.45 2.96 17.38
CA HIS A 83 -11.49 1.94 17.16
C HIS A 83 -12.11 2.00 15.76
N ARG A 84 -12.36 3.21 15.22
CA ARG A 84 -12.93 3.36 13.86
C ARG A 84 -11.94 2.91 12.79
N MET A 85 -10.66 3.23 12.98
CA MET A 85 -9.60 2.80 12.09
C MET A 85 -9.45 1.27 12.13
N ALA A 86 -9.41 0.67 13.31
CA ALA A 86 -9.37 -0.78 13.49
C ALA A 86 -10.56 -1.47 12.82
N ALA A 87 -11.78 -1.00 13.05
CA ALA A 87 -12.99 -1.55 12.43
C ALA A 87 -12.99 -1.40 10.89
N SER A 88 -12.42 -0.31 10.37
CA SER A 88 -12.29 -0.12 8.92
C SER A 88 -11.25 -1.03 8.29
N ALA A 89 -10.13 -1.28 8.99
CA ALA A 89 -9.10 -2.21 8.54
C ALA A 89 -9.63 -3.65 8.56
N ARG A 90 -10.31 -4.04 9.62
CA ARG A 90 -10.95 -5.35 9.78
C ARG A 90 -11.96 -5.63 8.68
N TYR A 91 -12.83 -4.67 8.37
CA TYR A 91 -13.78 -4.76 7.27
C TYR A 91 -13.12 -5.12 5.92
N LEU A 92 -11.99 -4.48 5.60
CA LEU A 92 -11.28 -4.75 4.35
C LEU A 92 -10.64 -6.14 4.35
N VAL A 93 -9.97 -6.51 5.44
CA VAL A 93 -9.28 -7.81 5.54
C VAL A 93 -10.26 -8.97 5.42
N GLU A 94 -11.45 -8.86 6.04
CA GLU A 94 -12.52 -9.86 5.93
C GLU A 94 -13.01 -10.07 4.49
N ARG A 95 -12.89 -9.04 3.63
CA ARG A 95 -13.37 -9.02 2.23
C ARG A 95 -12.26 -8.95 1.19
N LEU A 96 -11.02 -9.21 1.60
CA LEU A 96 -9.86 -9.03 0.76
C LEU A 96 -9.90 -9.91 -0.50
N ASP A 97 -10.46 -11.10 -0.40
CA ASP A 97 -10.70 -12.03 -1.51
C ASP A 97 -11.72 -11.51 -2.55
N GLN A 98 -12.63 -10.61 -2.14
CA GLN A 98 -13.63 -10.00 -3.01
C GLN A 98 -13.07 -8.77 -3.76
N VAL A 99 -11.96 -8.19 -3.30
CA VAL A 99 -11.36 -7.03 -3.94
C VAL A 99 -10.87 -7.39 -5.34
N PRO A 100 -11.27 -6.64 -6.41
CA PRO A 100 -10.99 -7.00 -7.80
C PRO A 100 -9.51 -7.13 -8.16
N ALA A 101 -8.61 -6.40 -7.50
CA ALA A 101 -7.18 -6.48 -7.73
C ALA A 101 -6.39 -6.37 -6.43
N LEU A 102 -5.39 -7.24 -6.27
CA LEU A 102 -4.35 -7.09 -5.26
C LEU A 102 -3.03 -6.78 -5.96
N VAL A 103 -2.27 -5.84 -5.39
CA VAL A 103 -1.01 -5.39 -6.00
C VAL A 103 0.08 -5.43 -4.93
N LEU A 104 1.17 -6.15 -5.23
CA LEU A 104 2.32 -6.28 -4.35
C LEU A 104 3.53 -5.57 -4.98
N PRO A 105 3.95 -4.43 -4.43
CA PRO A 105 5.24 -3.85 -4.75
C PRO A 105 6.35 -4.68 -4.10
N CYS A 106 7.39 -4.97 -4.87
CA CYS A 106 8.53 -5.78 -4.47
C CYS A 106 9.84 -5.08 -4.83
N MET A 107 10.90 -5.43 -4.13
CA MET A 107 12.25 -4.95 -4.34
C MET A 107 13.25 -6.12 -4.30
N PRO A 108 14.44 -6.01 -4.91
CA PRO A 108 15.49 -6.99 -4.68
C PRO A 108 15.79 -7.13 -3.17
N GLY A 109 15.96 -8.35 -2.74
CA GLY A 109 16.34 -8.69 -1.38
C GLY A 109 17.82 -9.11 -1.28
N PRO A 110 18.31 -9.41 -0.10
CA PRO A 110 17.64 -9.21 1.18
C PRO A 110 17.47 -7.72 1.54
N VAL A 111 16.51 -7.42 2.40
CA VAL A 111 16.35 -6.06 2.95
C VAL A 111 17.62 -5.68 3.72
N PRO A 112 18.25 -4.54 3.42
CA PRO A 112 19.44 -4.10 4.13
C PRO A 112 19.23 -3.92 5.63
N THR A 113 20.28 -4.06 6.41
CA THR A 113 20.24 -3.91 7.89
C THR A 113 20.91 -2.64 8.40
N GLY A 114 21.70 -1.96 7.56
CA GLY A 114 22.32 -0.67 7.90
C GLY A 114 21.32 0.49 7.74
N ASP A 115 21.29 1.42 8.69
CA ASP A 115 20.31 2.51 8.74
C ASP A 115 20.27 3.34 7.45
N GLY A 116 21.43 3.72 6.89
CA GLY A 116 21.52 4.50 5.65
C GLY A 116 21.04 3.71 4.44
N GLU A 117 21.42 2.45 4.33
CA GLU A 117 21.00 1.55 3.26
C GLU A 117 19.51 1.22 3.35
N LEU A 118 19.01 1.00 4.56
CA LEU A 118 17.60 0.75 4.84
C LEU A 118 16.75 1.97 4.47
N SER A 119 17.21 3.18 4.82
CA SER A 119 16.57 4.43 4.45
C SER A 119 16.50 4.61 2.93
N ALA A 120 17.62 4.37 2.21
CA ALA A 120 17.68 4.43 0.76
C ALA A 120 16.76 3.38 0.11
N TYR A 121 16.75 2.17 0.65
CA TYR A 121 15.94 1.05 0.15
C TYR A 121 14.44 1.38 0.22
N TYR A 122 13.92 1.69 1.38
CA TYR A 122 12.51 2.04 1.53
C TYR A 122 12.16 3.41 0.94
N GLY A 123 13.08 4.37 1.01
CA GLY A 123 12.96 5.67 0.36
C GLY A 123 12.85 5.59 -1.15
N SER A 124 13.31 4.49 -1.77
CA SER A 124 13.20 4.27 -3.21
C SER A 124 11.88 3.64 -3.65
N ILE A 125 11.19 2.90 -2.80
CA ILE A 125 9.96 2.21 -3.18
C ILE A 125 8.70 2.91 -2.67
N TYR A 126 8.69 3.48 -1.45
CA TYR A 126 7.50 4.14 -0.93
C TYR A 126 7.03 5.36 -1.73
N PRO A 127 7.92 6.21 -2.30
CA PRO A 127 7.49 7.24 -3.25
C PRO A 127 6.78 6.67 -4.48
N SER A 128 7.24 5.54 -5.02
CA SER A 128 6.58 4.85 -6.14
C SER A 128 5.22 4.29 -5.73
N ILE A 129 5.11 3.68 -4.54
CA ILE A 129 3.83 3.19 -4.01
C ILE A 129 2.85 4.35 -3.85
N TRP A 130 3.29 5.48 -3.33
CA TRP A 130 2.45 6.66 -3.20
C TRP A 130 2.03 7.22 -4.57
N SER A 131 2.95 7.33 -5.52
CA SER A 131 2.65 7.74 -6.89
C SER A 131 1.65 6.79 -7.57
N PHE A 132 1.77 5.49 -7.36
CA PHE A 132 0.80 4.49 -7.82
C PHE A 132 -0.60 4.76 -7.23
N GLN A 133 -0.69 5.03 -5.92
CA GLN A 133 -1.97 5.35 -5.27
C GLN A 133 -2.57 6.67 -5.79
N LEU A 134 -1.76 7.67 -6.08
CA LEU A 134 -2.20 8.92 -6.71
C LEU A 134 -2.72 8.68 -8.14
N ALA A 135 -2.01 7.87 -8.92
CA ALA A 135 -2.44 7.48 -10.27
C ALA A 135 -3.78 6.72 -10.23
N LEU A 136 -3.92 5.73 -9.34
CA LEU A 136 -5.19 5.05 -9.10
C LEU A 136 -6.33 6.04 -8.80
N ARG A 137 -6.06 7.01 -7.94
CA ARG A 137 -7.05 8.05 -7.58
C ARG A 137 -7.46 8.89 -8.79
N ALA A 138 -6.52 9.25 -9.67
CA ALA A 138 -6.79 9.98 -10.91
C ALA A 138 -7.69 9.18 -11.87
N HIS A 139 -7.58 7.86 -11.87
CA HIS A 139 -8.43 6.94 -12.62
C HIS A 139 -9.77 6.58 -11.93
N GLY A 140 -10.09 7.21 -10.79
CA GLY A 140 -11.33 6.94 -10.03
C GLY A 140 -11.28 5.66 -9.19
N LEU A 141 -10.10 5.06 -9.00
CA LEU A 141 -9.90 3.94 -8.11
C LEU A 141 -9.53 4.41 -6.70
N GLY A 142 -9.80 3.54 -5.74
CA GLY A 142 -9.32 3.64 -4.38
C GLY A 142 -8.37 2.50 -4.05
N SER A 143 -7.50 2.71 -3.08
CA SER A 143 -6.63 1.65 -2.58
C SER A 143 -6.39 1.75 -1.08
N SER A 144 -5.94 0.66 -0.50
CA SER A 144 -5.42 0.63 0.87
C SER A 144 -4.19 -0.26 0.93
N LEU A 145 -3.07 0.32 1.35
CA LEU A 145 -1.83 -0.41 1.62
C LEU A 145 -1.93 -1.09 2.99
N CYS A 146 -1.54 -2.34 3.07
CA CYS A 146 -1.33 -3.08 4.32
C CYS A 146 -0.05 -3.92 4.24
N SER A 147 0.41 -4.38 5.41
CA SER A 147 1.64 -5.16 5.56
C SER A 147 1.47 -6.35 6.51
N TYR A 148 0.25 -6.81 6.73
CA TYR A 148 -0.01 -7.87 7.71
C TYR A 148 0.78 -9.14 7.42
N HIS A 149 0.82 -9.61 6.16
CA HIS A 149 1.55 -10.80 5.75
C HIS A 149 3.06 -10.71 5.99
N LEU A 150 3.63 -9.48 6.02
CA LEU A 150 5.05 -9.25 6.32
C LEU A 150 5.40 -9.50 7.80
N GLY A 151 4.44 -9.78 8.64
CA GLY A 151 4.62 -10.18 10.02
C GLY A 151 4.91 -11.68 10.20
N GLY A 152 5.70 -12.28 9.31
CA GLY A 152 6.15 -13.66 9.39
C GLY A 152 5.40 -14.63 8.44
N ARG A 153 4.60 -14.12 7.51
CA ARG A 153 3.87 -14.93 6.51
C ARG A 153 4.25 -14.59 5.06
N GLU A 154 5.30 -13.82 4.85
CA GLU A 154 5.79 -13.41 3.52
C GLU A 154 6.19 -14.60 2.64
N ALA A 155 6.78 -15.64 3.24
CA ALA A 155 7.16 -16.86 2.51
C ALA A 155 5.94 -17.62 1.96
N GLU A 156 4.79 -17.60 2.66
CA GLU A 156 3.57 -18.22 2.17
C GLU A 156 3.01 -17.50 0.94
N VAL A 157 3.00 -16.15 0.98
CA VAL A 157 2.59 -15.34 -0.17
C VAL A 157 3.58 -15.47 -1.32
N ALA A 158 4.89 -15.51 -1.04
CA ALA A 158 5.92 -15.75 -2.05
C ALA A 158 5.69 -17.07 -2.78
N ARG A 159 5.42 -18.15 -2.07
CA ARG A 159 5.13 -19.48 -2.65
C ARG A 159 3.87 -19.45 -3.52
N ILE A 160 2.81 -18.78 -3.09
CA ILE A 160 1.56 -18.66 -3.89
C ILE A 160 1.82 -17.94 -5.22
N LEU A 161 2.66 -16.91 -5.20
CA LEU A 161 2.91 -16.04 -6.35
C LEU A 161 4.18 -16.40 -7.16
N GLY A 162 4.96 -17.38 -6.70
CA GLY A 162 6.24 -17.72 -7.33
C GLY A 162 7.28 -16.59 -7.21
N ILE A 163 7.23 -15.79 -6.14
CA ILE A 163 8.21 -14.75 -5.88
C ILE A 163 9.52 -15.40 -5.43
N PRO A 164 10.67 -15.08 -6.08
CA PRO A 164 11.97 -15.64 -5.70
C PRO A 164 12.39 -15.24 -4.28
N ASP A 165 13.24 -16.07 -3.66
CA ASP A 165 13.74 -15.84 -2.28
C ASP A 165 14.62 -14.58 -2.15
N ASP A 166 15.21 -14.12 -3.25
CA ASP A 166 15.98 -12.89 -3.34
C ASP A 166 15.14 -11.65 -3.66
N VAL A 167 13.84 -11.73 -3.51
CA VAL A 167 12.89 -10.61 -3.71
C VAL A 167 12.07 -10.38 -2.46
N ALA A 168 12.19 -9.18 -1.90
CA ALA A 168 11.42 -8.74 -0.75
C ALA A 168 10.07 -8.13 -1.16
N GLN A 169 9.00 -8.53 -0.50
CA GLN A 169 7.68 -7.92 -0.60
C GLN A 169 7.64 -6.68 0.30
N ILE A 170 7.07 -5.57 -0.19
CA ILE A 170 7.04 -4.29 0.55
C ILE A 170 5.66 -4.02 1.16
N GLY A 171 4.64 -4.64 0.63
CA GLY A 171 3.28 -4.50 1.11
C GLY A 171 2.27 -5.12 0.16
N LEU A 172 1.01 -4.98 0.51
CA LEU A 172 -0.13 -5.44 -0.28
C LEU A 172 -1.13 -4.29 -0.41
N LEU A 173 -1.44 -3.89 -1.64
CA LEU A 173 -2.49 -2.93 -1.93
C LEU A 173 -3.76 -3.66 -2.38
N ALA A 174 -4.85 -3.41 -1.67
CA ALA A 174 -6.20 -3.72 -2.13
C ALA A 174 -6.65 -2.60 -3.08
N VAL A 175 -7.04 -2.93 -4.31
CA VAL A 175 -7.34 -1.95 -5.38
C VAL A 175 -8.69 -2.26 -6.01
N ALA A 176 -9.58 -1.25 -6.06
CA ALA A 176 -10.87 -1.31 -6.75
C ALA A 176 -11.33 0.10 -7.14
N TYR A 177 -12.36 0.23 -7.97
CA TYR A 177 -13.02 1.51 -8.16
C TYR A 177 -13.57 2.02 -6.84
N SER A 178 -13.54 3.35 -6.63
CA SER A 178 -14.12 3.96 -5.44
C SER A 178 -15.59 4.31 -5.69
N THR A 179 -16.48 3.88 -4.80
CA THR A 179 -17.88 4.32 -4.79
C THR A 179 -18.04 5.73 -4.24
N GLN A 180 -17.00 6.25 -3.58
CA GLN A 180 -16.93 7.64 -3.10
C GLN A 180 -16.10 8.47 -4.08
N ARG A 181 -16.66 9.57 -4.56
CA ARG A 181 -16.01 10.45 -5.54
C ARG A 181 -15.29 11.62 -4.87
N GLU A 182 -15.85 12.13 -3.78
CA GLU A 182 -15.33 13.29 -3.08
C GLU A 182 -14.69 12.88 -1.76
N PHE A 183 -13.54 13.45 -1.48
CA PHE A 183 -12.79 13.24 -0.25
C PHE A 183 -12.33 14.60 0.29
N SER A 184 -12.50 14.79 1.57
CA SER A 184 -11.98 15.97 2.27
C SER A 184 -10.54 15.73 2.73
N PRO A 185 -9.72 16.77 2.91
CA PRO A 185 -8.44 16.67 3.57
C PRO A 185 -8.56 16.00 4.95
N ALA A 186 -7.52 15.27 5.37
CA ALA A 186 -7.47 14.70 6.71
C ALA A 186 -7.29 15.78 7.77
N SER A 187 -7.90 15.59 8.92
CA SER A 187 -7.46 16.31 10.11
C SER A 187 -6.01 15.93 10.41
N ARG A 188 -5.18 16.94 10.61
CA ARG A 188 -3.77 16.83 10.96
C ARG A 188 -3.45 17.85 12.05
N PRO A 189 -2.41 17.64 12.85
CA PRO A 189 -1.90 18.68 13.73
C PRO A 189 -1.58 19.97 12.97
N PRO A 190 -1.65 21.13 13.62
CA PRO A 190 -1.17 22.39 13.04
C PRO A 190 0.27 22.27 12.54
N VAL A 191 0.60 22.93 11.42
CA VAL A 191 1.93 22.84 10.82
C VAL A 191 3.04 23.24 11.80
N GLY A 192 2.78 24.18 12.70
CA GLY A 192 3.74 24.60 13.73
C GLY A 192 4.16 23.51 14.70
N GLU A 193 3.35 22.46 14.86
CA GLU A 193 3.70 21.31 15.70
C GLU A 193 4.65 20.29 15.03
N VAL A 194 4.89 20.44 13.72
CA VAL A 194 5.71 19.50 12.94
C VAL A 194 6.83 20.17 12.15
N LEU A 195 6.93 21.50 12.25
CA LEU A 195 7.88 22.33 11.50
C LEU A 195 8.74 23.15 12.45
N SER A 196 10.04 23.03 12.32
CA SER A 196 11.03 23.88 12.97
C SER A 196 11.95 24.49 11.92
N PHE A 197 12.43 25.72 12.16
CA PHE A 197 13.40 26.41 11.32
C PHE A 197 14.75 26.47 12.04
N ASP A 198 15.83 26.32 11.30
CA ASP A 198 17.23 26.49 11.74
C ASP A 198 17.68 25.57 12.89
N GLY A 199 16.82 24.65 13.33
CA GLY A 199 17.14 23.67 14.37
C GLY A 199 15.89 22.96 14.89
N TRP A 200 16.10 21.91 15.71
CA TRP A 200 15.00 21.20 16.35
C TRP A 200 14.42 22.02 17.50
N THR A 201 13.14 22.33 17.46
CA THR A 201 12.43 23.00 18.55
C THR A 201 11.65 21.95 19.34
N GLN A 202 11.92 21.80 20.65
CA GLN A 202 11.07 21.01 21.52
C GLN A 202 9.72 21.72 21.67
N GLN A 203 8.66 20.98 21.42
CA GLN A 203 7.28 21.45 21.55
C GLN A 203 6.66 20.93 22.83
#